data_1f397db81a12582c62edd5a751230e17
#
_entry.id   1f397db81a12582c62edd5a751230e17
#
_cell.length_a   1.000
_cell.length_b   1.000
_cell.length_c   1.000
_cell.angle_alpha   90.00
_cell.angle_beta   90.00
_cell.angle_gamma   90.00
#
_symmetry.space_group_name_H-M   'P 1'
#
loop_
_entity.id
_entity.type
_entity.pdbx_description
1 polymer ?
#
loop_
_entity_poly.entity_id
_entity_poly.type
_entity_poly.pdbx_seq_one_letter_code
_entity_poly.pdbx_strand_id
1 'polypeptide(L)'
;MSVIAAQREWELAEVAQEVGAEVVCGSSLKANLDRDWDQTTQKEEALSLVLATLTQVESWLGSLPHAEQHPKAQQYLEVARQVKAQDVEKEQEGKATLIKGVAKERRISVEDGQMRHGRKSRSVRVDGDIRHVLHDMDSGMVRAVGVTAANAPEASVTETISADLERQAVTLQELHIDRAYLSSHWVRTRSPELEVYCKAWRVRQGKQFSKQEFHLDWERQIICCPAKLEMPFTPGGVVHFPKKSCAQCPLQAQCTTSPKGRSVSIHPDEALVVELRQRQLTQAGRAQLRERVAVEHTLAHIGHWQGERARYRGLRKNLCDLRRCAVIHNLHVLARSEPFLQAA
;
A
#
# COMPACT_ATOMS: atom_id res chain seq x y z
N MET A 1 5.03 8.52 -30.71
CA MET A 1 5.34 8.02 -32.05
C MET A 1 4.25 7.12 -32.61
N SER A 2 3.90 5.97 -32.05
CA SER A 2 2.87 5.04 -32.59
C SER A 2 1.50 5.68 -32.90
N VAL A 3 1.08 6.67 -32.13
CA VAL A 3 -0.19 7.41 -32.38
C VAL A 3 -0.10 8.26 -33.65
N ILE A 4 1.04 8.90 -33.88
CA ILE A 4 1.27 9.72 -35.08
C ILE A 4 1.52 8.83 -36.31
N ALA A 5 2.23 7.71 -36.15
CA ALA A 5 2.40 6.71 -37.20
C ALA A 5 1.03 6.22 -37.70
N ALA A 6 0.14 5.84 -36.76
CA ALA A 6 -1.22 5.45 -37.15
C ALA A 6 -2.03 6.57 -37.82
N GLN A 7 -1.84 7.84 -37.45
CA GLN A 7 -2.49 8.99 -38.04
C GLN A 7 -1.99 9.27 -39.47
N ARG A 8 -0.69 9.04 -39.73
CA ARG A 8 -0.04 9.22 -41.03
C ARG A 8 -0.15 7.99 -41.94
N GLU A 9 -0.71 6.87 -41.45
CA GLU A 9 -0.67 5.56 -42.10
C GLU A 9 0.77 5.07 -42.40
N TRP A 10 1.71 5.41 -41.51
CA TRP A 10 3.11 5.01 -41.57
C TRP A 10 3.40 3.87 -40.66
N GLU A 11 4.48 3.12 -40.93
CA GLU A 11 5.03 2.19 -39.99
C GLU A 11 5.73 2.94 -38.85
N LEU A 12 5.72 2.35 -37.65
CA LEU A 12 6.37 2.95 -36.48
C LEU A 12 7.88 3.18 -36.69
N ALA A 13 8.53 2.31 -37.47
CA ALA A 13 9.94 2.42 -37.81
C ALA A 13 10.25 3.67 -38.64
N GLU A 14 9.36 4.06 -39.58
CA GLU A 14 9.54 5.26 -40.40
C GLU A 14 9.48 6.53 -39.53
N VAL A 15 8.51 6.60 -38.61
CA VAL A 15 8.41 7.72 -37.66
C VAL A 15 9.62 7.73 -36.71
N ALA A 16 10.08 6.57 -36.27
CA ALA A 16 11.24 6.48 -35.39
C ALA A 16 12.52 6.97 -36.08
N GLN A 17 12.68 6.65 -37.36
CA GLN A 17 13.80 7.12 -38.17
C GLN A 17 13.73 8.64 -38.40
N GLU A 18 12.54 9.19 -38.71
CA GLU A 18 12.33 10.64 -38.84
C GLU A 18 12.76 11.40 -37.59
N VAL A 19 12.49 10.81 -36.40
CA VAL A 19 12.77 11.44 -35.10
C VAL A 19 14.19 11.17 -34.59
N GLY A 20 14.88 10.15 -35.14
CA GLY A 20 16.14 9.64 -34.57
C GLY A 20 15.93 8.88 -33.26
N ALA A 21 14.83 8.15 -33.15
CA ALA A 21 14.37 7.49 -31.94
C ALA A 21 14.24 5.96 -32.07
N GLU A 22 14.98 5.36 -32.99
CA GLU A 22 14.95 3.92 -33.30
C GLU A 22 15.32 3.07 -32.06
N VAL A 23 16.18 3.59 -31.22
CA VAL A 23 16.62 2.90 -30.01
C VAL A 23 15.48 2.59 -29.03
N VAL A 24 14.41 3.38 -29.06
CA VAL A 24 13.22 3.15 -28.19
C VAL A 24 12.10 2.40 -28.90
N CYS A 25 12.31 1.98 -30.16
CA CYS A 25 11.38 1.17 -30.93
C CYS A 25 11.69 -0.32 -30.76
N GLY A 26 10.66 -1.15 -30.63
CA GLY A 26 10.78 -2.59 -30.48
C GLY A 26 10.18 -3.10 -29.17
N SER A 27 10.27 -4.41 -28.98
CA SER A 27 9.61 -5.11 -27.86
C SER A 27 10.34 -4.96 -26.52
N SER A 28 11.60 -4.61 -26.54
CA SER A 28 12.45 -4.50 -25.34
C SER A 28 13.49 -3.41 -25.45
N LEU A 29 13.29 -2.32 -24.73
CA LEU A 29 14.27 -1.24 -24.61
C LEU A 29 15.64 -1.74 -24.12
N LYS A 30 15.64 -2.69 -23.18
CA LYS A 30 16.87 -3.25 -22.63
C LYS A 30 17.68 -4.01 -23.68
N ALA A 31 17.01 -4.75 -24.57
CA ALA A 31 17.68 -5.44 -25.66
C ALA A 31 18.20 -4.46 -26.73
N ASN A 32 17.43 -3.42 -27.07
CA ASN A 32 17.82 -2.43 -28.05
C ASN A 32 19.04 -1.58 -27.63
N LEU A 33 19.17 -1.33 -26.32
CA LEU A 33 20.28 -0.59 -25.76
C LEU A 33 21.58 -1.40 -25.76
N ASP A 34 21.51 -2.75 -25.78
CA ASP A 34 22.62 -3.70 -25.81
C ASP A 34 23.79 -3.30 -24.87
N ARG A 35 23.52 -3.24 -23.55
CA ARG A 35 24.46 -2.81 -22.52
C ARG A 35 24.67 -3.90 -21.46
N ASP A 36 25.86 -3.89 -20.87
CA ASP A 36 26.13 -4.66 -19.66
C ASP A 36 25.47 -3.98 -18.44
N TRP A 37 24.35 -4.54 -18.00
CA TRP A 37 23.52 -3.99 -16.93
C TRP A 37 24.11 -4.18 -15.53
N ASP A 38 25.25 -4.84 -15.39
CA ASP A 38 25.96 -4.94 -14.11
C ASP A 38 26.98 -3.80 -13.95
N GLN A 39 27.38 -3.13 -15.04
CA GLN A 39 28.28 -1.99 -15.04
C GLN A 39 27.55 -0.65 -14.87
N THR A 40 27.96 0.13 -13.86
CA THR A 40 27.33 1.43 -13.55
C THR A 40 27.46 2.44 -14.69
N THR A 41 28.64 2.51 -15.30
CA THR A 41 28.91 3.44 -16.42
C THR A 41 28.00 3.18 -17.61
N GLN A 42 27.79 1.93 -17.97
CA GLN A 42 26.89 1.56 -19.08
C GLN A 42 25.42 1.83 -18.77
N LYS A 43 25.00 1.73 -17.49
CA LYS A 43 23.65 2.18 -17.06
C LYS A 43 23.47 3.68 -17.21
N GLU A 44 24.48 4.46 -16.86
CA GLU A 44 24.46 5.93 -17.00
C GLU A 44 24.43 6.35 -18.47
N GLU A 45 25.23 5.71 -19.32
CA GLU A 45 25.19 5.92 -20.78
C GLU A 45 23.82 5.58 -21.38
N ALA A 46 23.24 4.43 -21.00
CA ALA A 46 21.92 4.02 -21.44
C ALA A 46 20.83 5.02 -21.01
N LEU A 47 20.90 5.50 -19.75
CA LEU A 47 19.97 6.52 -19.26
C LEU A 47 20.12 7.83 -20.04
N SER A 48 21.34 8.29 -20.28
CA SER A 48 21.63 9.50 -21.04
C SER A 48 21.08 9.41 -22.47
N LEU A 49 21.26 8.27 -23.13
CA LEU A 49 20.71 8.02 -24.46
C LEU A 49 19.18 8.06 -24.49
N VAL A 50 18.51 7.41 -23.52
CA VAL A 50 17.05 7.44 -23.40
C VAL A 50 16.53 8.87 -23.17
N LEU A 51 17.21 9.64 -22.31
CA LEU A 51 16.84 11.04 -22.03
C LEU A 51 17.04 11.95 -23.24
N ALA A 52 18.12 11.76 -24.00
CA ALA A 52 18.36 12.48 -25.26
C ALA A 52 17.27 12.14 -26.28
N THR A 53 16.95 10.86 -26.44
CA THR A 53 15.86 10.42 -27.35
C THR A 53 14.50 11.00 -26.93
N LEU A 54 14.22 11.05 -25.63
CA LEU A 54 12.98 11.70 -25.14
C LEU A 54 12.95 13.18 -25.53
N THR A 55 14.06 13.89 -25.42
CA THR A 55 14.16 15.30 -25.82
C THR A 55 13.96 15.48 -27.33
N GLN A 56 14.48 14.57 -28.16
CA GLN A 56 14.27 14.57 -29.60
C GLN A 56 12.78 14.36 -29.95
N VAL A 57 12.14 13.37 -29.34
CA VAL A 57 10.69 13.10 -29.50
C VAL A 57 9.86 14.31 -29.06
N GLU A 58 10.25 14.96 -27.98
CA GLU A 58 9.60 16.16 -27.46
C GLU A 58 9.68 17.35 -28.42
N SER A 59 10.88 17.62 -28.94
CA SER A 59 11.12 18.67 -29.93
C SER A 59 10.37 18.40 -31.24
N TRP A 60 10.41 17.16 -31.70
CA TRP A 60 9.68 16.75 -32.91
C TRP A 60 8.18 16.90 -32.76
N LEU A 61 7.58 16.45 -31.64
CA LEU A 61 6.13 16.64 -31.38
C LEU A 61 5.76 18.13 -31.31
N GLY A 62 6.64 18.97 -30.80
CA GLY A 62 6.44 20.42 -30.76
C GLY A 62 6.53 21.10 -32.14
N SER A 63 7.26 20.51 -33.08
CA SER A 63 7.41 21.02 -34.44
C SER A 63 6.26 20.58 -35.41
N LEU A 64 5.45 19.60 -34.99
CA LEU A 64 4.36 19.12 -35.86
C LEU A 64 3.30 20.21 -36.09
N PRO A 65 2.76 20.30 -37.34
CA PRO A 65 1.63 21.17 -37.64
C PRO A 65 0.46 20.92 -36.69
N HIS A 66 -0.33 21.95 -36.42
CA HIS A 66 -1.46 21.83 -35.48
C HIS A 66 -2.46 20.72 -35.87
N ALA A 67 -2.65 20.50 -37.18
CA ALA A 67 -3.51 19.44 -37.70
C ALA A 67 -2.99 18.02 -37.41
N GLU A 68 -1.70 17.86 -37.16
CA GLU A 68 -1.05 16.57 -36.84
C GLU A 68 -0.87 16.35 -35.33
N GLN A 69 -1.13 17.36 -34.53
CA GLN A 69 -1.04 17.23 -33.06
C GLN A 69 -2.20 16.36 -32.53
N HIS A 70 -1.84 15.26 -31.91
CA HIS A 70 -2.82 14.30 -31.38
C HIS A 70 -2.88 14.38 -29.84
N PRO A 71 -4.08 14.58 -29.23
CA PRO A 71 -4.22 14.72 -27.78
C PRO A 71 -3.60 13.57 -26.98
N LYS A 72 -3.71 12.35 -27.49
CA LYS A 72 -3.15 11.15 -26.85
C LYS A 72 -1.61 11.14 -26.88
N ALA A 73 -0.99 11.68 -27.94
CA ALA A 73 0.46 11.83 -28.03
C ALA A 73 0.96 12.83 -26.97
N GLN A 74 0.27 13.95 -26.80
CA GLN A 74 0.55 14.94 -25.76
C GLN A 74 0.38 14.36 -24.36
N GLN A 75 -0.67 13.57 -24.12
CA GLN A 75 -0.87 12.87 -22.86
C GLN A 75 0.30 11.92 -22.54
N TYR A 76 0.78 11.15 -23.50
CA TYR A 76 1.92 10.25 -23.29
C TYR A 76 3.23 11.00 -23.05
N LEU A 77 3.43 12.13 -23.71
CA LEU A 77 4.58 12.99 -23.46
C LEU A 77 4.56 13.53 -22.03
N GLU A 78 3.43 13.99 -21.56
CA GLU A 78 3.28 14.48 -20.19
C GLU A 78 3.57 13.37 -19.14
N VAL A 79 3.11 12.15 -19.42
CA VAL A 79 3.46 10.99 -18.58
C VAL A 79 4.97 10.72 -18.57
N ALA A 80 5.63 10.80 -19.73
CA ALA A 80 7.07 10.62 -19.82
C ALA A 80 7.83 11.71 -19.05
N ARG A 81 7.39 12.96 -19.12
CA ARG A 81 7.92 14.08 -18.31
C ARG A 81 7.76 13.83 -16.83
N GLN A 82 6.59 13.38 -16.40
CA GLN A 82 6.32 13.03 -15.00
C GLN A 82 7.25 11.92 -14.50
N VAL A 83 7.42 10.84 -15.28
CA VAL A 83 8.31 9.74 -14.93
C VAL A 83 9.77 10.22 -14.87
N LYS A 84 10.22 11.04 -15.84
CA LYS A 84 11.54 11.66 -15.82
C LYS A 84 11.75 12.48 -14.54
N ALA A 85 10.79 13.34 -14.18
CA ALA A 85 10.90 14.21 -13.01
C ALA A 85 10.94 13.43 -11.68
N GLN A 86 10.25 12.30 -11.59
CA GLN A 86 10.20 11.51 -10.36
C GLN A 86 11.35 10.49 -10.20
N ASP A 87 11.97 10.07 -11.29
CA ASP A 87 12.92 8.95 -11.30
C ASP A 87 14.36 9.35 -11.64
N VAL A 88 14.57 10.56 -12.19
CA VAL A 88 15.88 11.02 -12.64
C VAL A 88 16.36 12.21 -11.80
N GLU A 89 17.56 12.06 -11.24
CA GLU A 89 18.29 13.11 -10.55
C GLU A 89 19.34 13.70 -11.49
N LYS A 90 19.44 15.02 -11.57
CA LYS A 90 20.49 15.71 -12.33
C LYS A 90 21.68 15.94 -11.41
N GLU A 91 22.82 15.36 -11.73
CA GLU A 91 24.08 15.70 -11.09
C GLU A 91 24.70 16.95 -11.70
N GLN A 92 25.58 17.65 -10.92
CA GLN A 92 26.16 18.95 -11.27
C GLN A 92 27.04 18.94 -12.54
N GLU A 93 27.49 17.78 -13.01
CA GLU A 93 28.30 17.62 -14.21
C GLU A 93 27.56 17.20 -15.48
N GLY A 94 26.22 17.32 -15.48
CA GLY A 94 25.41 16.96 -16.65
C GLY A 94 25.12 15.46 -16.80
N LYS A 95 25.64 14.61 -15.94
CA LYS A 95 25.30 13.20 -15.88
C LYS A 95 23.99 13.01 -15.13
N ALA A 96 23.07 12.26 -15.72
CA ALA A 96 21.80 11.92 -15.09
C ALA A 96 21.93 10.56 -14.38
N THR A 97 21.43 10.48 -13.15
CA THR A 97 21.36 9.23 -12.40
C THR A 97 19.91 8.93 -12.00
N LEU A 98 19.61 7.66 -11.73
CA LEU A 98 18.31 7.27 -11.20
C LEU A 98 18.26 7.53 -9.70
N ILE A 99 17.19 8.16 -9.24
CA ILE A 99 16.92 8.39 -7.82
C ILE A 99 16.86 7.04 -7.08
N LYS A 100 17.69 6.90 -6.05
CA LYS A 100 17.72 5.69 -5.21
C LYS A 100 16.52 5.67 -4.27
N GLY A 101 15.81 4.55 -4.24
CA GLY A 101 14.63 4.36 -3.38
C GLY A 101 13.32 4.38 -4.13
N VAL A 102 12.23 4.56 -3.38
CA VAL A 102 10.87 4.60 -3.95
C VAL A 102 10.24 5.94 -3.59
N ALA A 103 9.94 6.75 -4.58
CA ALA A 103 9.12 7.94 -4.40
C ALA A 103 7.73 7.54 -3.91
N LYS A 104 7.21 8.24 -2.91
CA LYS A 104 5.94 7.89 -2.23
C LYS A 104 4.76 7.78 -3.22
N GLU A 105 4.71 8.68 -4.20
CA GLU A 105 3.63 8.76 -5.20
C GLU A 105 4.09 8.33 -6.60
N ARG A 106 5.10 7.47 -6.67
CA ARG A 106 5.68 7.03 -7.94
C ARG A 106 4.63 6.42 -8.86
N ARG A 107 4.46 7.02 -10.03
CA ARG A 107 3.68 6.47 -11.13
C ARG A 107 4.41 5.27 -11.73
N ILE A 108 3.72 4.14 -11.89
CA ILE A 108 4.30 2.89 -12.40
C ILE A 108 3.63 2.39 -13.69
N SER A 109 2.55 3.07 -14.11
CA SER A 109 1.81 2.73 -15.32
C SER A 109 1.61 3.96 -16.19
N VAL A 110 1.82 3.79 -17.48
CA VAL A 110 1.53 4.84 -18.47
C VAL A 110 0.02 5.04 -18.60
N GLU A 111 -0.73 3.95 -18.59
CA GLU A 111 -2.16 3.93 -18.86
C GLU A 111 -3.03 4.16 -17.63
N ASP A 112 -2.53 3.79 -16.44
CA ASP A 112 -3.22 3.98 -15.18
C ASP A 112 -2.42 4.87 -14.22
N GLY A 113 -2.80 6.14 -14.17
CA GLY A 113 -2.16 7.14 -13.31
C GLY A 113 -2.38 6.92 -11.80
N GLN A 114 -3.31 6.05 -11.41
CA GLN A 114 -3.61 5.72 -10.01
C GLN A 114 -2.91 4.46 -9.53
N MET A 115 -2.35 3.67 -10.44
CA MET A 115 -1.60 2.45 -10.10
C MET A 115 -0.33 2.78 -9.31
N ARG A 116 -0.10 2.06 -8.21
CA ARG A 116 1.06 2.29 -7.31
C ARG A 116 1.77 0.99 -6.96
N HIS A 117 3.06 1.11 -6.60
CA HIS A 117 3.80 0.04 -5.95
C HIS A 117 3.45 -0.04 -4.48
N GLY A 118 3.02 -1.20 -4.02
CA GLY A 118 2.88 -1.54 -2.63
C GLY A 118 3.76 -2.73 -2.22
N ARG A 119 3.82 -2.98 -0.92
CA ARG A 119 4.50 -4.15 -0.35
C ARG A 119 3.61 -4.79 0.71
N LYS A 120 3.26 -6.04 0.49
CA LYS A 120 2.60 -6.87 1.51
C LYS A 120 3.61 -7.44 2.51
N SER A 121 4.85 -7.67 2.07
CA SER A 121 5.96 -8.13 2.91
C SER A 121 7.29 -7.69 2.30
N ARG A 122 8.42 -8.04 2.94
CA ARG A 122 9.76 -7.75 2.39
C ARG A 122 9.97 -8.35 0.99
N SER A 123 9.37 -9.49 0.71
CA SER A 123 9.51 -10.25 -0.56
C SER A 123 8.32 -10.10 -1.50
N VAL A 124 7.13 -9.75 -1.00
CA VAL A 124 5.91 -9.66 -1.82
C VAL A 124 5.60 -8.21 -2.17
N ARG A 125 5.67 -7.91 -3.46
CA ARG A 125 5.28 -6.61 -4.05
C ARG A 125 3.90 -6.75 -4.66
N VAL A 126 3.14 -5.66 -4.62
CA VAL A 126 1.83 -5.52 -5.26
C VAL A 126 1.88 -4.28 -6.14
N ASP A 127 1.60 -4.44 -7.41
CA ASP A 127 1.53 -3.35 -8.38
C ASP A 127 0.06 -3.16 -8.76
N GLY A 128 -0.54 -2.08 -8.26
CA GLY A 128 -1.95 -1.82 -8.52
C GLY A 128 -2.71 -1.26 -7.34
N ASP A 129 -3.73 -1.99 -6.93
CA ASP A 129 -4.63 -1.65 -5.84
C ASP A 129 -4.86 -2.85 -4.88
N ILE A 130 -5.42 -2.54 -3.71
CA ILE A 130 -5.77 -3.52 -2.67
C ILE A 130 -7.30 -3.50 -2.50
N ARG A 131 -7.90 -4.69 -2.49
CA ARG A 131 -9.32 -4.92 -2.22
C ARG A 131 -9.57 -5.04 -0.73
N HIS A 132 -10.66 -4.42 -0.27
CA HIS A 132 -11.13 -4.50 1.10
C HIS A 132 -12.60 -4.91 1.10
N VAL A 133 -12.96 -5.78 2.03
CA VAL A 133 -14.31 -6.31 2.18
C VAL A 133 -14.72 -6.23 3.63
N LEU A 134 -15.89 -5.67 3.90
CA LEU A 134 -16.57 -5.78 5.17
C LEU A 134 -17.63 -6.89 5.06
N HIS A 135 -17.37 -7.98 5.76
CA HIS A 135 -18.21 -9.16 5.82
C HIS A 135 -19.03 -9.17 7.12
N ASP A 136 -20.30 -9.36 7.01
CA ASP A 136 -21.21 -9.55 8.14
C ASP A 136 -21.17 -11.04 8.53
N MET A 137 -20.73 -11.31 9.74
CA MET A 137 -20.47 -12.67 10.20
C MET A 137 -21.75 -13.46 10.47
N ASP A 138 -22.85 -12.77 10.83
CA ASP A 138 -24.14 -13.41 11.12
C ASP A 138 -24.85 -13.85 9.84
N SER A 139 -24.91 -12.96 8.86
CA SER A 139 -25.61 -13.22 7.60
C SER A 139 -24.72 -13.86 6.52
N GLY A 140 -23.40 -13.82 6.68
CA GLY A 140 -22.45 -14.23 5.64
C GLY A 140 -22.36 -13.27 4.45
N MET A 141 -23.03 -12.13 4.51
CA MET A 141 -23.08 -11.16 3.41
C MET A 141 -21.95 -10.14 3.45
N VAL A 142 -21.59 -9.62 2.31
CA VAL A 142 -20.71 -8.45 2.17
C VAL A 142 -21.57 -7.19 2.32
N ARG A 143 -21.34 -6.41 3.37
CA ARG A 143 -22.04 -5.14 3.62
C ARG A 143 -21.42 -3.97 2.90
N ALA A 144 -20.10 -3.94 2.81
CA ALA A 144 -19.38 -2.88 2.11
C ALA A 144 -18.05 -3.37 1.53
N VAL A 145 -17.57 -2.66 0.54
CA VAL A 145 -16.27 -2.92 -0.09
C VAL A 145 -15.52 -1.62 -0.35
N GLY A 146 -14.20 -1.71 -0.41
CA GLY A 146 -13.34 -0.59 -0.77
C GLY A 146 -12.15 -1.02 -1.60
N VAL A 147 -11.54 -0.04 -2.27
CA VAL A 147 -10.32 -0.22 -3.03
C VAL A 147 -9.36 0.92 -2.68
N THR A 148 -8.12 0.58 -2.34
CA THR A 148 -7.06 1.56 -2.09
C THR A 148 -5.89 1.33 -3.03
N ALA A 149 -5.13 2.38 -3.34
CA ALA A 149 -3.85 2.21 -4.03
C ALA A 149 -2.90 1.34 -3.20
N ALA A 150 -2.06 0.53 -3.84
CA ALA A 150 -1.21 -0.45 -3.17
C ALA A 150 -0.21 0.15 -2.15
N ASN A 151 0.12 1.45 -2.27
CA ASN A 151 0.97 2.18 -1.32
C ASN A 151 0.21 2.92 -0.23
N ALA A 152 -1.13 2.96 -0.31
CA ALA A 152 -1.94 3.62 0.71
C ALA A 152 -2.04 2.76 1.98
N PRO A 153 -2.14 3.37 3.17
CA PRO A 153 -2.46 2.62 4.38
C PRO A 153 -3.81 1.91 4.23
N GLU A 154 -3.87 0.62 4.53
CA GLU A 154 -5.13 -0.15 4.44
C GLU A 154 -6.24 0.46 5.31
N ALA A 155 -5.88 1.04 6.45
CA ALA A 155 -6.80 1.73 7.34
C ALA A 155 -7.56 2.92 6.67
N SER A 156 -7.03 3.49 5.59
CA SER A 156 -7.67 4.62 4.89
C SER A 156 -8.98 4.24 4.20
N VAL A 157 -9.21 2.96 3.93
CA VAL A 157 -10.46 2.48 3.31
C VAL A 157 -11.67 2.64 4.23
N THR A 158 -11.46 2.74 5.55
CA THR A 158 -12.57 2.74 6.52
C THR A 158 -13.53 3.91 6.33
N GLU A 159 -13.08 5.06 5.82
CA GLU A 159 -13.95 6.19 5.49
C GLU A 159 -14.95 5.84 4.38
N THR A 160 -14.47 5.18 3.31
CA THR A 160 -15.33 4.73 2.21
C THR A 160 -16.34 3.68 2.67
N ILE A 161 -15.90 2.75 3.51
CA ILE A 161 -16.75 1.69 4.04
C ILE A 161 -17.78 2.25 5.05
N SER A 162 -17.39 3.22 5.88
CA SER A 162 -18.32 3.91 6.80
C SER A 162 -19.50 4.54 6.06
N ALA A 163 -19.23 5.25 4.97
CA ALA A 163 -20.28 5.85 4.15
C ALA A 163 -21.27 4.81 3.54
N ASP A 164 -20.79 3.60 3.25
CA ASP A 164 -21.65 2.51 2.79
C ASP A 164 -22.51 1.95 3.95
N LEU A 165 -21.98 1.85 5.18
CA LEU A 165 -22.71 1.40 6.36
C LEU A 165 -23.78 2.42 6.80
N GLU A 166 -23.44 3.71 6.79
CA GLU A 166 -24.36 4.79 7.11
C GLU A 166 -25.58 4.78 6.19
N ARG A 167 -25.38 4.57 4.88
CA ARG A 167 -26.48 4.43 3.92
C ARG A 167 -27.39 3.22 4.18
N GLN A 168 -26.85 2.18 4.80
CA GLN A 168 -27.60 0.98 5.17
C GLN A 168 -28.20 1.06 6.58
N ALA A 169 -27.94 2.13 7.34
CA ALA A 169 -28.27 2.27 8.76
C ALA A 169 -27.73 1.11 9.62
N VAL A 170 -26.55 0.60 9.28
CA VAL A 170 -25.89 -0.50 10.01
C VAL A 170 -24.97 0.07 11.07
N THR A 171 -25.13 -0.36 12.32
CA THR A 171 -24.25 -0.05 13.44
C THR A 171 -23.37 -1.25 13.76
N LEU A 172 -22.06 -1.00 13.88
CA LEU A 172 -21.10 -2.04 14.25
C LEU A 172 -21.17 -2.31 15.76
N GLN A 173 -21.32 -3.57 16.14
CA GLN A 173 -21.26 -4.04 17.54
C GLN A 173 -19.93 -4.73 17.82
N GLU A 174 -19.48 -5.57 16.89
CA GLU A 174 -18.20 -6.24 16.92
C GLU A 174 -17.41 -5.97 15.65
N LEU A 175 -16.10 -5.82 15.78
CA LEU A 175 -15.20 -5.50 14.66
C LEU A 175 -14.00 -6.43 14.65
N HIS A 176 -13.99 -7.41 13.76
CA HIS A 176 -12.89 -8.34 13.54
C HIS A 176 -11.97 -7.84 12.43
N ILE A 177 -10.79 -7.35 12.78
CA ILE A 177 -9.87 -6.68 11.84
C ILE A 177 -8.49 -7.30 11.81
N ASP A 178 -7.76 -7.03 10.74
CA ASP A 178 -6.31 -7.22 10.72
C ASP A 178 -5.59 -6.02 11.37
N ARG A 179 -4.36 -6.23 11.77
CA ARG A 179 -3.50 -5.23 12.44
C ARG A 179 -3.34 -3.93 11.66
N ALA A 180 -3.40 -4.01 10.34
CA ALA A 180 -3.33 -2.86 9.46
C ALA A 180 -4.44 -1.82 9.75
N TYR A 181 -5.59 -2.27 10.28
CA TYR A 181 -6.74 -1.41 10.59
C TYR A 181 -6.77 -0.88 12.03
N LEU A 182 -5.84 -1.28 12.90
CA LEU A 182 -5.78 -0.77 14.28
C LEU A 182 -5.56 0.75 14.36
N SER A 183 -4.98 1.35 13.34
CA SER A 183 -4.82 2.80 13.22
C SER A 183 -5.99 3.52 12.53
N SER A 184 -7.05 2.80 12.19
CA SER A 184 -8.21 3.36 11.51
C SER A 184 -9.02 4.33 12.38
N HIS A 185 -9.82 5.15 11.72
CA HIS A 185 -10.76 6.02 12.40
C HIS A 185 -11.73 5.22 13.27
N TRP A 186 -12.27 4.11 12.80
CA TRP A 186 -13.17 3.24 13.57
C TRP A 186 -12.63 2.83 14.92
N VAL A 187 -11.34 2.45 14.99
CA VAL A 187 -10.72 2.04 16.24
C VAL A 187 -10.46 3.25 17.14
N ARG A 188 -10.03 4.38 16.56
CA ARG A 188 -9.69 5.59 17.34
C ARG A 188 -10.90 6.31 17.92
N THR A 189 -12.04 6.27 17.22
CA THR A 189 -13.27 6.99 17.61
C THR A 189 -14.39 6.03 18.03
N ARG A 190 -14.03 4.78 18.31
CA ARG A 190 -15.01 3.75 18.70
C ARG A 190 -15.78 4.16 19.95
N SER A 191 -17.04 3.80 19.97
CA SER A 191 -17.83 3.83 21.19
C SER A 191 -17.32 2.79 22.19
N PRO A 192 -17.58 2.96 23.50
CA PRO A 192 -17.22 1.95 24.51
C PRO A 192 -17.87 0.58 24.26
N GLU A 193 -19.01 0.56 23.57
CA GLU A 193 -19.79 -0.64 23.27
C GLU A 193 -19.23 -1.44 22.09
N LEU A 194 -18.41 -0.81 21.22
CA LEU A 194 -17.82 -1.51 20.08
C LEU A 194 -16.67 -2.41 20.51
N GLU A 195 -16.91 -3.71 20.44
CA GLU A 195 -15.85 -4.69 20.70
C GLU A 195 -14.92 -4.87 19.51
N VAL A 196 -13.60 -4.74 19.73
CA VAL A 196 -12.60 -4.91 18.69
C VAL A 196 -11.84 -6.21 18.89
N TYR A 197 -11.77 -7.04 17.86
CA TYR A 197 -11.04 -8.29 17.81
C TYR A 197 -9.92 -8.19 16.77
N CYS A 198 -8.69 -8.32 17.22
CA CYS A 198 -7.51 -8.27 16.37
C CYS A 198 -6.38 -9.10 16.95
N LYS A 199 -5.64 -9.78 16.10
CA LYS A 199 -4.43 -10.47 16.51
C LYS A 199 -3.31 -9.44 16.71
N ALA A 200 -3.10 -9.01 17.95
CA ALA A 200 -2.07 -8.04 18.30
C ALA A 200 -0.64 -8.53 17.97
N TRP A 201 0.30 -7.57 17.84
CA TRP A 201 1.69 -7.90 17.60
C TRP A 201 2.27 -8.74 18.74
N ARG A 202 2.98 -9.80 18.37
CA ARG A 202 3.79 -10.54 19.34
C ARG A 202 4.94 -9.64 19.80
N VAL A 203 5.14 -9.59 21.10
CA VAL A 203 6.32 -8.95 21.66
C VAL A 203 7.52 -9.87 21.42
N ARG A 204 8.41 -9.48 20.50
CA ARG A 204 9.62 -10.24 20.17
C ARG A 204 10.83 -9.39 20.58
N GLN A 205 11.47 -9.79 21.67
CA GLN A 205 12.69 -9.14 22.12
C GLN A 205 13.83 -10.14 22.39
N GLY A 206 13.64 -11.41 22.00
CA GLY A 206 14.61 -12.46 22.29
C GLY A 206 14.81 -12.61 23.81
N LYS A 207 16.07 -12.47 24.27
CA LYS A 207 16.43 -12.49 25.69
C LYS A 207 16.39 -11.11 26.37
N GLN A 208 16.03 -10.04 25.61
CA GLN A 208 16.00 -8.67 26.12
C GLN A 208 14.63 -8.30 26.67
N PHE A 209 14.59 -7.29 27.54
CA PHE A 209 13.34 -6.74 28.06
C PHE A 209 12.39 -6.36 26.95
N SER A 210 11.18 -6.88 27.01
CA SER A 210 10.09 -6.49 26.13
C SER A 210 9.50 -5.15 26.59
N LYS A 211 8.56 -4.60 25.83
CA LYS A 211 7.86 -3.39 26.23
C LYS A 211 7.05 -3.56 27.52
N GLN A 212 6.66 -4.79 27.86
CA GLN A 212 5.85 -5.09 29.04
C GLN A 212 6.59 -4.86 30.36
N GLU A 213 7.93 -4.88 30.36
CA GLU A 213 8.75 -4.58 31.52
C GLU A 213 8.97 -3.07 31.73
N PHE A 214 8.45 -2.24 30.80
CA PHE A 214 8.43 -0.79 30.94
C PHE A 214 7.08 -0.36 31.48
N HIS A 215 7.09 0.42 32.56
CA HIS A 215 5.86 0.95 33.14
C HIS A 215 5.44 2.23 32.42
N LEU A 216 4.18 2.28 31.92
CA LEU A 216 3.61 3.44 31.28
C LEU A 216 2.59 4.10 32.22
N ASP A 217 2.90 5.31 32.66
CA ASP A 217 1.96 6.19 33.37
C ASP A 217 1.25 7.08 32.36
N TRP A 218 0.00 6.77 32.08
CA TRP A 218 -0.81 7.47 31.08
C TRP A 218 -1.28 8.85 31.52
N GLU A 219 -1.48 9.05 32.83
CA GLU A 219 -1.90 10.33 33.38
C GLU A 219 -0.76 11.37 33.28
N ARG A 220 0.45 10.96 33.63
CA ARG A 220 1.65 11.79 33.57
C ARG A 220 2.35 11.78 32.21
N GLN A 221 1.94 10.86 31.32
CA GLN A 221 2.61 10.59 30.03
C GLN A 221 4.12 10.29 30.19
N ILE A 222 4.44 9.46 31.17
CA ILE A 222 5.81 9.05 31.50
C ILE A 222 5.96 7.55 31.31
N ILE A 223 7.04 7.13 30.65
CA ILE A 223 7.48 5.74 30.59
C ILE A 223 8.70 5.55 31.48
N CYS A 224 8.63 4.59 32.39
CA CYS A 224 9.72 4.20 33.28
C CYS A 224 10.35 2.90 32.79
N CYS A 225 11.68 2.87 32.57
CA CYS A 225 12.40 1.68 32.17
C CYS A 225 12.66 0.73 33.38
N PRO A 226 13.06 -0.54 33.17
CA PRO A 226 13.38 -1.47 34.25
C PRO A 226 14.45 -0.96 35.24
N ALA A 227 15.35 -0.07 34.79
CA ALA A 227 16.36 0.59 35.64
C ALA A 227 15.84 1.89 36.29
N LYS A 228 14.53 2.12 36.31
CA LYS A 228 13.86 3.27 36.95
C LYS A 228 14.16 4.64 36.33
N LEU A 229 14.66 4.68 35.07
CA LEU A 229 14.80 5.94 34.35
C LEU A 229 13.45 6.30 33.73
N GLU A 230 12.95 7.50 34.03
CA GLU A 230 11.71 8.05 33.52
C GLU A 230 11.97 8.93 32.28
N MET A 231 11.10 8.80 31.26
CA MET A 231 11.12 9.61 30.04
C MET A 231 9.68 10.00 29.67
N PRO A 232 9.46 11.23 29.19
CA PRO A 232 8.15 11.58 28.66
C PRO A 232 7.85 10.81 27.36
N PHE A 233 6.57 10.52 27.13
CA PHE A 233 6.12 9.95 25.86
C PHE A 233 4.90 10.68 25.32
N THR A 234 4.69 10.56 24.01
CA THR A 234 3.45 10.94 23.33
C THR A 234 2.80 9.68 22.73
N PRO A 235 1.46 9.52 22.85
CA PRO A 235 0.75 8.45 22.16
C PRO A 235 1.06 8.46 20.66
N GLY A 236 1.39 7.30 20.09
CA GLY A 236 1.81 7.17 18.70
C GLY A 236 3.28 7.48 18.42
N GLY A 237 4.03 7.93 19.42
CA GLY A 237 5.44 8.30 19.30
C GLY A 237 6.41 7.16 19.60
N VAL A 238 7.70 7.48 19.48
CA VAL A 238 8.81 6.62 19.87
C VAL A 238 9.64 7.32 20.94
N VAL A 239 9.80 6.68 22.10
CA VAL A 239 10.66 7.15 23.16
C VAL A 239 12.07 6.64 22.93
N HIS A 240 13.04 7.53 22.93
CA HIS A 240 14.46 7.22 22.86
C HIS A 240 15.12 7.49 24.21
N PHE A 241 15.54 6.44 24.90
CA PHE A 241 16.28 6.58 26.15
C PHE A 241 17.71 7.09 25.87
N PRO A 242 18.25 8.02 26.69
CA PRO A 242 19.55 8.64 26.46
C PRO A 242 20.68 7.62 26.34
N LYS A 243 21.50 7.73 25.30
CA LYS A 243 22.63 6.85 25.04
C LYS A 243 23.56 6.74 26.27
N LYS A 244 23.90 7.87 26.89
CA LYS A 244 24.81 7.90 28.06
C LYS A 244 24.24 7.09 29.23
N SER A 245 22.97 7.29 29.57
CA SER A 245 22.29 6.56 30.64
C SER A 245 22.20 5.06 30.36
N CYS A 246 21.88 4.68 29.09
CA CYS A 246 21.82 3.28 28.72
C CYS A 246 23.21 2.62 28.73
N ALA A 247 24.27 3.30 28.34
CA ALA A 247 25.63 2.75 28.30
C ALA A 247 26.20 2.48 29.70
N GLN A 248 25.77 3.23 30.73
CA GLN A 248 26.16 3.06 32.12
C GLN A 248 25.19 2.19 32.93
N CYS A 249 24.14 1.67 32.30
CA CYS A 249 23.09 0.94 32.97
C CYS A 249 23.53 -0.50 33.29
N PRO A 250 23.40 -0.97 34.51
CA PRO A 250 23.74 -2.36 34.89
C PRO A 250 22.86 -3.40 34.16
N LEU A 251 21.68 -3.00 33.68
CA LEU A 251 20.75 -3.85 32.96
C LEU A 251 20.89 -3.73 31.44
N GLN A 252 21.92 -3.03 30.92
CA GLN A 252 22.08 -2.78 29.49
C GLN A 252 22.03 -4.06 28.66
N ALA A 253 22.79 -5.08 29.03
CA ALA A 253 22.87 -6.35 28.29
C ALA A 253 21.51 -7.07 28.17
N GLN A 254 20.64 -6.90 29.18
CA GLN A 254 19.28 -7.44 29.19
C GLN A 254 18.26 -6.54 28.50
N CYS A 255 18.63 -5.29 28.20
CA CYS A 255 17.71 -4.28 27.68
C CYS A 255 17.91 -3.98 26.19
N THR A 256 19.14 -3.73 25.75
CA THR A 256 19.42 -3.35 24.36
C THR A 256 20.87 -3.64 23.95
N THR A 257 21.05 -4.07 22.72
CA THR A 257 22.35 -4.15 22.03
C THR A 257 22.66 -2.92 21.21
N SER A 258 21.72 -1.97 21.11
CA SER A 258 21.88 -0.78 20.28
C SER A 258 22.88 0.20 20.91
N PRO A 259 23.91 0.65 20.16
CA PRO A 259 24.83 1.67 20.64
C PRO A 259 24.19 3.05 20.81
N LYS A 260 22.97 3.23 20.28
CA LYS A 260 22.19 4.48 20.40
C LYS A 260 21.29 4.51 21.65
N GLY A 261 21.27 3.45 22.46
CA GLY A 261 20.38 3.29 23.60
C GLY A 261 19.07 2.56 23.23
N ARG A 262 18.18 2.42 24.19
CA ARG A 262 16.89 1.76 24.04
C ARG A 262 15.88 2.70 23.40
N SER A 263 15.08 2.19 22.44
CA SER A 263 13.88 2.87 21.94
C SER A 263 12.65 2.01 22.19
N VAL A 264 11.52 2.66 22.49
CA VAL A 264 10.21 2.02 22.73
C VAL A 264 9.15 2.78 21.95
N SER A 265 8.47 2.10 21.03
CA SER A 265 7.32 2.67 20.30
C SER A 265 6.06 2.56 21.14
N ILE A 266 5.32 3.64 21.26
CA ILE A 266 4.04 3.71 21.98
C ILE A 266 2.92 3.72 20.95
N HIS A 267 1.98 2.79 21.03
CA HIS A 267 0.81 2.81 20.16
C HIS A 267 -0.12 3.96 20.58
N PRO A 268 -0.83 4.63 19.67
CA PRO A 268 -1.82 5.66 20.05
C PRO A 268 -2.87 5.13 21.04
N ASP A 269 -3.28 3.89 20.86
CA ASP A 269 -4.19 3.16 21.76
C ASP A 269 -3.48 1.92 22.31
N GLU A 270 -2.53 2.14 23.19
CA GLU A 270 -1.75 1.04 23.79
C GLU A 270 -2.61 0.21 24.76
N ALA A 271 -3.61 0.82 25.39
CA ALA A 271 -4.53 0.11 26.29
C ALA A 271 -5.26 -1.01 25.53
N LEU A 272 -5.83 -0.68 24.35
CA LEU A 272 -6.43 -1.68 23.47
C LEU A 272 -5.42 -2.76 23.06
N VAL A 273 -4.20 -2.36 22.69
CA VAL A 273 -3.16 -3.33 22.26
C VAL A 273 -2.79 -4.29 23.39
N VAL A 274 -2.73 -3.83 24.64
CA VAL A 274 -2.50 -4.67 25.83
C VAL A 274 -3.69 -5.63 26.02
N GLU A 275 -4.91 -5.12 25.96
CA GLU A 275 -6.14 -5.92 26.06
C GLU A 275 -6.19 -7.02 24.99
N LEU A 276 -5.96 -6.68 23.73
CA LEU A 276 -5.94 -7.63 22.61
C LEU A 276 -4.86 -8.72 22.82
N ARG A 277 -3.72 -8.40 23.41
CA ARG A 277 -2.70 -9.38 23.75
C ARG A 277 -3.18 -10.34 24.85
N GLN A 278 -3.84 -9.83 25.87
CA GLN A 278 -4.41 -10.66 26.94
C GLN A 278 -5.52 -11.58 26.41
N ARG A 279 -6.44 -11.07 25.59
CA ARG A 279 -7.49 -11.87 24.96
C ARG A 279 -6.91 -13.06 24.15
N GLN A 280 -5.80 -12.89 23.44
CA GLN A 280 -5.15 -13.97 22.68
C GLN A 280 -4.63 -15.13 23.56
N LEU A 281 -4.40 -14.91 24.85
CA LEU A 281 -3.94 -15.94 25.77
C LEU A 281 -5.08 -16.83 26.27
N THR A 282 -6.32 -16.36 26.18
CA THR A 282 -7.52 -17.11 26.59
C THR A 282 -8.00 -18.06 25.49
N GLN A 283 -8.68 -19.13 25.87
CA GLN A 283 -9.30 -20.06 24.90
C GLN A 283 -10.42 -19.38 24.11
N ALA A 284 -11.29 -18.61 24.79
CA ALA A 284 -12.37 -17.86 24.17
C ALA A 284 -11.86 -16.84 23.15
N GLY A 285 -10.87 -16.01 23.53
CA GLY A 285 -10.32 -15.02 22.60
C GLY A 285 -9.65 -15.64 21.38
N ARG A 286 -9.00 -16.81 21.52
CA ARG A 286 -8.50 -17.56 20.36
C ARG A 286 -9.61 -18.13 19.48
N ALA A 287 -10.75 -18.50 20.05
CA ALA A 287 -11.93 -18.94 19.27
C ALA A 287 -12.46 -17.79 18.43
N GLN A 288 -12.71 -16.63 19.02
CA GLN A 288 -13.18 -15.43 18.32
C GLN A 288 -12.22 -14.96 17.20
N LEU A 289 -10.91 -15.00 17.44
CA LEU A 289 -9.95 -14.67 16.39
C LEU A 289 -9.97 -15.64 15.18
N ARG A 290 -10.49 -16.87 15.36
CA ARG A 290 -10.67 -17.82 14.24
C ARG A 290 -11.88 -17.51 13.40
N GLU A 291 -12.89 -16.82 13.92
CA GLU A 291 -14.09 -16.44 13.18
C GLU A 291 -13.76 -15.55 11.97
N ARG A 292 -12.68 -14.75 12.06
CA ARG A 292 -12.16 -13.96 10.93
C ARG A 292 -11.84 -14.79 9.67
N VAL A 293 -11.67 -16.09 9.78
CA VAL A 293 -11.43 -16.99 8.62
C VAL A 293 -12.58 -16.92 7.61
N ALA A 294 -13.82 -16.62 8.06
CA ALA A 294 -14.95 -16.42 7.17
C ALA A 294 -14.71 -15.28 6.14
N VAL A 295 -14.03 -14.22 6.56
CA VAL A 295 -13.67 -13.10 5.66
C VAL A 295 -12.68 -13.55 4.58
N GLU A 296 -11.72 -14.42 4.94
CA GLU A 296 -10.75 -14.96 3.98
C GLU A 296 -11.43 -15.83 2.92
N HIS A 297 -12.42 -16.64 3.31
CA HIS A 297 -13.24 -17.38 2.36
C HIS A 297 -14.05 -16.46 1.44
N THR A 298 -14.66 -15.40 1.98
CA THR A 298 -15.37 -14.40 1.18
C THR A 298 -14.47 -13.70 0.20
N LEU A 299 -13.27 -13.29 0.60
CA LEU A 299 -12.25 -12.69 -0.27
C LEU A 299 -11.81 -13.66 -1.37
N ALA A 300 -11.60 -14.94 -1.05
CA ALA A 300 -11.27 -15.95 -2.03
C ALA A 300 -12.41 -16.17 -3.04
N HIS A 301 -13.65 -16.19 -2.59
CA HIS A 301 -14.83 -16.33 -3.43
C HIS A 301 -15.01 -15.13 -4.39
N ILE A 302 -14.88 -13.92 -3.89
CA ILE A 302 -14.86 -12.71 -4.73
C ILE A 302 -13.70 -12.75 -5.71
N GLY A 303 -12.51 -13.16 -5.26
CA GLY A 303 -11.31 -13.29 -6.08
C GLY A 303 -11.48 -14.29 -7.23
N HIS A 304 -12.27 -15.34 -7.04
CA HIS A 304 -12.58 -16.29 -8.10
C HIS A 304 -13.31 -15.63 -9.29
N TRP A 305 -14.23 -14.72 -9.04
CA TRP A 305 -14.94 -14.02 -10.11
C TRP A 305 -14.18 -12.81 -10.64
N GLN A 306 -13.55 -12.05 -9.78
CA GLN A 306 -12.83 -10.84 -10.18
C GLN A 306 -11.48 -11.15 -10.84
N GLY A 307 -10.82 -12.24 -10.41
CA GLY A 307 -9.47 -12.59 -10.81
C GLY A 307 -8.41 -11.85 -9.99
N GLU A 308 -7.14 -12.19 -10.25
CA GLU A 308 -5.98 -11.59 -9.58
C GLU A 308 -5.57 -10.25 -10.19
N ARG A 309 -5.90 -10.02 -11.46
CA ARG A 309 -5.57 -8.80 -12.18
C ARG A 309 -6.77 -7.86 -12.25
N ALA A 310 -6.55 -6.59 -11.97
CA ALA A 310 -7.57 -5.56 -12.18
C ALA A 310 -8.04 -5.55 -13.63
N ARG A 311 -9.36 -5.58 -13.84
CA ARG A 311 -9.97 -5.56 -15.18
C ARG A 311 -10.06 -4.16 -15.76
N TYR A 312 -10.03 -3.16 -14.91
CA TYR A 312 -10.23 -1.77 -15.28
C TYR A 312 -9.08 -0.90 -14.83
N ARG A 313 -8.88 0.23 -15.49
CA ARG A 313 -7.94 1.25 -15.10
C ARG A 313 -8.60 2.24 -14.14
N GLY A 314 -7.93 2.54 -13.04
CA GLY A 314 -8.34 3.47 -12.01
C GLY A 314 -9.21 2.87 -10.90
N LEU A 315 -9.04 3.42 -9.69
CA LEU A 315 -9.66 2.91 -8.45
C LEU A 315 -11.18 2.90 -8.52
N ARG A 316 -11.80 3.93 -9.11
CA ARG A 316 -13.27 4.04 -9.21
C ARG A 316 -13.90 2.89 -10.00
N LYS A 317 -13.32 2.51 -11.15
CA LYS A 317 -13.84 1.41 -11.97
C LYS A 317 -13.62 0.06 -11.32
N ASN A 318 -12.46 -0.13 -10.68
CA ASN A 318 -12.15 -1.35 -9.92
C ASN A 318 -13.05 -1.48 -8.68
N LEU A 319 -13.40 -0.37 -8.00
CA LEU A 319 -14.41 -0.38 -6.93
C LEU A 319 -15.80 -0.78 -7.46
N CYS A 320 -16.23 -0.28 -8.61
CA CYS A 320 -17.49 -0.67 -9.23
C CYS A 320 -17.51 -2.18 -9.56
N ASP A 321 -16.43 -2.71 -10.09
CA ASP A 321 -16.29 -4.15 -10.36
C ASP A 321 -16.32 -4.98 -9.08
N LEU A 322 -15.63 -4.54 -8.03
CA LEU A 322 -15.66 -5.19 -6.72
C LEU A 322 -17.05 -5.19 -6.10
N ARG A 323 -17.80 -4.08 -6.19
CA ARG A 323 -19.19 -3.99 -5.75
C ARG A 323 -20.09 -4.98 -6.49
N ARG A 324 -19.92 -5.12 -7.78
CA ARG A 324 -20.63 -6.12 -8.59
C ARG A 324 -20.33 -7.54 -8.13
N CYS A 325 -19.06 -7.87 -7.87
CA CYS A 325 -18.69 -9.18 -7.34
C CYS A 325 -19.26 -9.43 -5.94
N ALA A 326 -19.34 -8.40 -5.09
CA ALA A 326 -19.97 -8.49 -3.77
C ALA A 326 -21.48 -8.77 -3.86
N VAL A 327 -22.19 -8.14 -4.83
CA VAL A 327 -23.60 -8.45 -5.09
C VAL A 327 -23.78 -9.91 -5.52
N ILE A 328 -22.94 -10.41 -6.42
CA ILE A 328 -22.99 -11.83 -6.84
C ILE A 328 -22.76 -12.74 -5.64
N HIS A 329 -21.78 -12.43 -4.77
CA HIS A 329 -21.54 -13.16 -3.54
C HIS A 329 -22.80 -13.19 -2.66
N ASN A 330 -23.43 -12.05 -2.43
CA ASN A 330 -24.63 -11.94 -1.60
C ASN A 330 -25.81 -12.72 -2.18
N LEU A 331 -25.99 -12.71 -3.49
CA LEU A 331 -27.02 -13.54 -4.15
C LEU A 331 -26.76 -15.04 -3.93
N HIS A 332 -25.50 -15.49 -3.97
CA HIS A 332 -25.16 -16.88 -3.65
C HIS A 332 -25.41 -17.22 -2.16
N VAL A 333 -25.18 -16.27 -1.24
CA VAL A 333 -25.49 -16.47 0.18
C VAL A 333 -26.99 -16.60 0.36
N LEU A 334 -27.78 -15.69 -0.23
CA LEU A 334 -29.25 -15.73 -0.17
C LEU A 334 -29.83 -17.04 -0.76
N ALA A 335 -29.31 -17.46 -1.91
CA ALA A 335 -29.76 -18.70 -2.57
C ALA A 335 -29.52 -19.96 -1.73
N ARG A 336 -28.57 -19.91 -0.77
CA ARG A 336 -28.28 -21.03 0.13
C ARG A 336 -29.02 -20.96 1.46
N SER A 337 -29.66 -19.83 1.77
CA SER A 337 -30.43 -19.68 3.00
C SER A 337 -31.76 -20.49 2.90
N GLU A 338 -32.16 -21.18 3.97
CA GLU A 338 -33.29 -22.08 3.99
C GLU A 338 -34.63 -21.52 3.45
N PRO A 339 -34.99 -20.23 3.65
CA PRO A 339 -36.26 -19.71 3.12
C PRO A 339 -36.38 -19.75 1.60
N PHE A 340 -35.25 -19.68 0.87
CA PHE A 340 -35.25 -19.76 -0.60
C PHE A 340 -35.32 -21.21 -1.12
N LEU A 341 -34.80 -22.17 -0.35
CA LEU A 341 -34.85 -23.60 -0.73
C LEU A 341 -36.26 -24.22 -0.51
N GLN A 342 -37.11 -23.64 0.35
CA GLN A 342 -38.51 -24.08 0.59
C GLN A 342 -39.51 -23.48 -0.40
N ALA A 343 -39.11 -22.44 -1.16
CA ALA A 343 -40.00 -21.77 -2.13
C ALA A 343 -39.79 -22.23 -3.58
N ALA A 344 -38.81 -23.09 -3.84
CA ALA A 344 -38.49 -23.70 -5.14
C ALA A 344 -38.87 -25.16 -5.15
#